data_4fb8e00cc72b3be070f46fc01440b0ba
#
_entry.id   4fb8e00cc72b3be070f46fc01440b0ba
#
_cell.length_a   1.000
_cell.length_b   1.000
_cell.length_c   1.000
_cell.angle_alpha   90.00
_cell.angle_beta   90.00
_cell.angle_gamma   90.00
#
_symmetry.space_group_name_H-M   'P 1'
#
loop_
_entity.id
_entity.type
_entity.pdbx_description
1 polymer ?
#
loop_
_entity_poly.entity_id
_entity_poly.type
_entity_poly.pdbx_seq_one_letter_code
_entity_poly.pdbx_strand_id
1 'polypeptide(L)'
;MAITAPSSNVGTELMLENDRVRVWDQVIPPGEICEKHVHRLTYFYVVVSGGLIRFVNPDDPAEYRDVQFDDDQVGFHEVAPGDEKVDNRLVDLGQTTYRAIVVELKPAPPGGYDRSEIRTGVPHGGKTPPSESVGTHLMFSNDWVRIWDLRLAPGEQLAKHIHRIDNFFVMISGGLIRFANPDDDSDYRDVQFVDDVVTWVNVPPEGKIDNRLTNIGTKHHRNFLIELLR
;
A
#
# COMPACT_ATOMS: atom_id res chain seq x y z
N MET A 1 29.00 10.06 -24.61
CA MET A 1 27.72 10.52 -24.07
C MET A 1 27.82 10.54 -22.54
N ALA A 2 27.29 11.55 -21.89
CA ALA A 2 27.30 11.58 -20.42
C ALA A 2 26.27 10.54 -19.91
N ILE A 3 26.70 9.62 -19.04
CA ILE A 3 25.81 8.65 -18.39
C ILE A 3 24.89 9.44 -17.45
N THR A 4 23.59 9.37 -17.66
CA THR A 4 22.61 10.03 -16.78
C THR A 4 22.57 9.28 -15.46
N ALA A 5 22.93 9.93 -14.36
CA ALA A 5 22.81 9.34 -13.03
C ALA A 5 21.31 9.03 -12.73
N PRO A 6 21.02 7.85 -12.17
CA PRO A 6 19.64 7.50 -11.86
C PRO A 6 19.09 8.39 -10.74
N SER A 7 17.79 8.69 -10.80
CA SER A 7 17.08 9.39 -9.72
C SER A 7 16.98 8.50 -8.47
N SER A 8 16.93 9.12 -7.30
CA SER A 8 16.56 8.45 -6.04
C SER A 8 15.04 8.45 -5.80
N ASN A 9 14.27 9.19 -6.61
CA ASN A 9 12.82 9.16 -6.54
C ASN A 9 12.34 7.96 -7.36
N VAL A 10 11.68 7.03 -6.70
CA VAL A 10 11.20 5.76 -7.28
C VAL A 10 9.75 5.82 -7.72
N GLY A 11 9.10 6.97 -7.55
CA GLY A 11 7.75 7.28 -7.99
C GLY A 11 7.65 8.72 -8.47
N THR A 12 6.46 9.13 -8.90
CA THR A 12 6.19 10.49 -9.38
C THR A 12 5.91 11.47 -8.24
N GLU A 13 5.31 10.97 -7.15
CA GLU A 13 4.98 11.78 -5.96
C GLU A 13 5.26 10.99 -4.68
N LEU A 14 5.90 11.65 -3.70
CA LEU A 14 6.09 11.10 -2.36
C LEU A 14 4.84 11.39 -1.52
N MET A 15 4.05 10.36 -1.21
CA MET A 15 2.81 10.48 -0.45
C MET A 15 3.04 10.48 1.07
N LEU A 16 3.98 9.67 1.54
CA LEU A 16 4.34 9.57 2.96
C LEU A 16 5.80 9.17 3.12
N GLU A 17 6.48 9.79 4.07
CA GLU A 17 7.77 9.30 4.58
C GLU A 17 7.79 9.37 6.11
N ASN A 18 8.20 8.28 6.74
CA ASN A 18 8.51 8.22 8.17
C ASN A 18 9.79 7.38 8.39
N ASP A 19 10.05 6.95 9.61
CA ASP A 19 11.22 6.12 9.97
C ASP A 19 11.09 4.65 9.52
N ARG A 20 9.90 4.19 9.11
CA ARG A 20 9.62 2.83 8.68
C ARG A 20 9.53 2.65 7.16
N VAL A 21 8.92 3.62 6.46
CA VAL A 21 8.58 3.51 5.04
C VAL A 21 8.73 4.83 4.30
N ARG A 22 8.85 4.71 2.96
CA ARG A 22 8.47 5.74 1.99
C ARG A 22 7.39 5.17 1.10
N VAL A 23 6.31 5.90 0.93
CA VAL A 23 5.18 5.54 0.07
C VAL A 23 5.13 6.51 -1.09
N TRP A 24 5.18 6.01 -2.29
CA TRP A 24 5.18 6.77 -3.53
C TRP A 24 3.95 6.45 -4.36
N ASP A 25 3.39 7.44 -5.00
CA ASP A 25 2.51 7.25 -6.16
C ASP A 25 3.38 7.25 -7.42
N GLN A 26 3.25 6.23 -8.24
CA GLN A 26 3.88 6.14 -9.55
C GLN A 26 2.80 6.20 -10.61
N VAL A 27 2.69 7.35 -11.28
CA VAL A 27 1.68 7.61 -12.30
C VAL A 27 2.39 7.89 -13.62
N ILE A 28 2.12 7.09 -14.64
CA ILE A 28 2.71 7.23 -15.98
C ILE A 28 1.55 7.25 -16.98
N PRO A 29 1.17 8.44 -17.50
CA PRO A 29 0.18 8.55 -18.57
C PRO A 29 0.66 7.90 -19.87
N PRO A 30 -0.25 7.54 -20.80
CA PRO A 30 0.10 7.00 -22.11
C PRO A 30 1.14 7.85 -22.86
N GLY A 31 2.25 7.21 -23.25
CA GLY A 31 3.37 7.85 -23.93
C GLY A 31 4.30 8.66 -23.04
N GLU A 32 3.95 8.88 -21.78
CA GLU A 32 4.82 9.57 -20.82
C GLU A 32 5.90 8.64 -20.25
N ILE A 33 6.88 9.26 -19.58
CA ILE A 33 8.11 8.60 -19.15
C ILE A 33 8.29 8.78 -17.63
N CYS A 34 8.58 7.67 -16.96
CA CYS A 34 9.26 7.70 -15.67
C CYS A 34 10.76 7.46 -15.89
N GLU A 35 11.59 8.39 -15.46
CA GLU A 35 13.03 8.34 -15.72
C GLU A 35 13.71 7.20 -14.95
N LYS A 36 14.91 6.81 -15.42
CA LYS A 36 15.80 5.84 -14.79
C LYS A 36 16.00 6.20 -13.32
N HIS A 37 15.74 5.23 -12.43
CA HIS A 37 15.86 5.44 -10.99
C HIS A 37 16.49 4.23 -10.30
N VAL A 38 16.86 4.42 -9.04
CA VAL A 38 17.56 3.41 -8.24
C VAL A 38 16.84 3.14 -6.93
N HIS A 39 16.57 1.88 -6.66
CA HIS A 39 16.12 1.38 -5.38
C HIS A 39 17.31 0.96 -4.52
N ARG A 40 17.41 1.51 -3.31
CA ARG A 40 18.42 1.18 -2.30
C ARG A 40 17.84 0.50 -1.08
N LEU A 41 16.54 0.32 -1.06
CA LEU A 41 15.78 -0.31 0.01
C LEU A 41 14.96 -1.47 -0.57
N THR A 42 14.72 -2.49 0.23
CA THR A 42 13.69 -3.50 -0.06
C THR A 42 12.37 -2.78 -0.31
N TYR A 43 11.67 -3.17 -1.35
CA TYR A 43 10.43 -2.51 -1.76
C TYR A 43 9.41 -3.47 -2.34
N PHE A 44 8.19 -3.04 -2.36
CA PHE A 44 7.13 -3.67 -3.12
C PHE A 44 6.31 -2.62 -3.87
N TYR A 45 5.54 -3.09 -4.84
CA TYR A 45 4.54 -2.27 -5.51
C TYR A 45 3.21 -3.00 -5.60
N VAL A 46 2.13 -2.22 -5.61
CA VAL A 46 0.76 -2.69 -5.89
C VAL A 46 0.24 -1.90 -7.07
N VAL A 47 -0.09 -2.59 -8.15
CA VAL A 47 -0.62 -1.95 -9.36
C VAL A 47 -2.08 -1.57 -9.13
N VAL A 48 -2.39 -0.28 -9.28
CA VAL A 48 -3.75 0.27 -9.19
C VAL A 48 -4.46 0.18 -10.53
N SER A 49 -3.74 0.55 -11.59
CA SER A 49 -4.17 0.47 -12.99
C SER A 49 -3.01 -0.05 -13.83
N GLY A 50 -3.18 -1.23 -14.38
CA GLY A 50 -2.17 -1.91 -15.18
C GLY A 50 -2.02 -1.32 -16.57
N GLY A 51 -1.06 -1.87 -17.33
CA GLY A 51 -0.74 -1.45 -18.68
C GLY A 51 0.48 -2.12 -19.24
N LEU A 52 0.78 -1.86 -20.49
CA LEU A 52 1.99 -2.32 -21.17
C LEU A 52 3.11 -1.30 -20.97
N ILE A 53 4.10 -1.64 -20.16
CA ILE A 53 5.22 -0.76 -19.82
C ILE A 53 6.48 -1.23 -20.51
N ARG A 54 7.14 -0.32 -21.23
CA ARG A 54 8.47 -0.54 -21.80
C ARG A 54 9.55 -0.03 -20.86
N PHE A 55 10.46 -0.91 -20.49
CA PHE A 55 11.70 -0.58 -19.80
C PHE A 55 12.79 -0.36 -20.85
N VAL A 56 13.28 0.86 -20.96
CA VAL A 56 14.29 1.26 -21.98
C VAL A 56 15.58 1.64 -21.27
N ASN A 57 16.71 1.07 -21.71
CA ASN A 57 18.00 1.58 -21.29
C ASN A 57 18.24 2.96 -21.93
N PRO A 58 18.32 4.07 -21.15
CA PRO A 58 18.48 5.41 -21.72
C PRO A 58 19.86 5.61 -22.37
N ASP A 59 20.84 4.76 -22.03
CA ASP A 59 22.20 4.82 -22.60
C ASP A 59 22.31 4.00 -23.90
N ASP A 60 21.40 3.02 -24.12
CA ASP A 60 21.21 2.26 -25.34
C ASP A 60 19.71 1.99 -25.60
N PRO A 61 19.00 2.88 -26.31
CA PRO A 61 17.57 2.72 -26.57
C PRO A 61 17.16 1.48 -27.38
N ALA A 62 18.12 0.78 -27.99
CA ALA A 62 17.85 -0.50 -28.65
C ALA A 62 17.71 -1.65 -27.63
N GLU A 63 18.24 -1.46 -26.43
CA GLU A 63 18.06 -2.36 -25.31
C GLU A 63 16.79 -2.01 -24.53
N TYR A 64 15.72 -2.77 -24.77
CA TYR A 64 14.46 -2.61 -24.06
C TYR A 64 13.77 -3.94 -23.81
N ARG A 65 12.81 -3.93 -22.89
CA ARG A 65 11.87 -5.02 -22.67
C ARG A 65 10.48 -4.46 -22.39
N ASP A 66 9.46 -5.13 -22.90
CA ASP A 66 8.07 -4.81 -22.65
C ASP A 66 7.50 -5.76 -21.58
N VAL A 67 6.78 -5.21 -20.62
CA VAL A 67 6.17 -5.95 -19.53
C VAL A 67 4.70 -5.54 -19.41
N GLN A 68 3.81 -6.51 -19.48
CA GLN A 68 2.40 -6.32 -19.15
C GLN A 68 2.23 -6.39 -17.64
N PHE A 69 1.65 -5.34 -17.07
CA PHE A 69 1.21 -5.32 -15.69
C PHE A 69 -0.32 -5.42 -15.65
N ASP A 70 -0.82 -6.29 -14.78
CA ASP A 70 -2.24 -6.42 -14.54
C ASP A 70 -2.67 -5.57 -13.34
N ASP A 71 -3.94 -5.15 -13.31
CA ASP A 71 -4.52 -4.52 -12.12
C ASP A 71 -4.35 -5.46 -10.92
N ASP A 72 -4.13 -4.88 -9.74
CA ASP A 72 -3.98 -5.62 -8.49
C ASP A 72 -2.71 -6.51 -8.38
N GLN A 73 -1.84 -6.48 -9.39
CA GLN A 73 -0.58 -7.20 -9.33
C GLN A 73 0.31 -6.64 -8.21
N VAL A 74 0.88 -7.55 -7.41
CA VAL A 74 1.87 -7.21 -6.38
C VAL A 74 3.23 -7.75 -6.80
N GLY A 75 4.25 -6.89 -6.76
CA GLY A 75 5.64 -7.31 -6.90
C GLY A 75 6.43 -6.96 -5.65
N PHE A 76 7.29 -7.87 -5.20
CA PHE A 76 8.16 -7.68 -4.04
C PHE A 76 9.62 -7.93 -4.41
N HIS A 77 10.51 -7.02 -3.99
CA HIS A 77 11.93 -7.06 -4.32
C HIS A 77 12.79 -6.79 -3.09
N GLU A 78 13.58 -7.77 -2.70
CA GLU A 78 14.61 -7.57 -1.67
C GLU A 78 15.82 -6.87 -2.28
N VAL A 79 16.32 -5.84 -1.59
CA VAL A 79 17.57 -5.16 -1.88
C VAL A 79 18.43 -5.26 -0.63
N ALA A 80 19.56 -5.96 -0.72
CA ALA A 80 20.45 -6.14 0.41
C ALA A 80 21.11 -4.80 0.81
N PRO A 81 21.46 -4.61 2.08
CA PRO A 81 22.15 -3.41 2.53
C PRO A 81 23.45 -3.18 1.74
N GLY A 82 23.56 -2.03 1.10
CA GLY A 82 24.67 -1.65 0.26
C GLY A 82 24.53 -2.01 -1.22
N ASP A 83 23.53 -2.80 -1.57
CA ASP A 83 23.20 -3.08 -2.96
C ASP A 83 22.28 -2.01 -3.56
N GLU A 84 22.21 -1.99 -4.88
CA GLU A 84 21.34 -1.11 -5.66
C GLU A 84 20.62 -1.93 -6.73
N LYS A 85 19.32 -1.69 -6.89
CA LYS A 85 18.55 -2.16 -8.03
C LYS A 85 18.17 -0.96 -8.89
N VAL A 86 18.69 -0.93 -10.11
CA VAL A 86 18.40 0.13 -11.08
C VAL A 86 17.25 -0.31 -11.97
N ASP A 87 16.21 0.49 -12.00
CA ASP A 87 15.15 0.37 -12.99
C ASP A 87 15.42 1.35 -14.14
N ASN A 88 15.39 0.82 -15.35
CA ASN A 88 15.53 1.61 -16.57
C ASN A 88 14.36 2.58 -16.71
N ARG A 89 14.45 3.50 -17.68
CA ARG A 89 13.35 4.40 -18.03
C ARG A 89 12.10 3.59 -18.36
N LEU A 90 10.98 3.92 -17.74
CA LEU A 90 9.67 3.32 -18.01
C LEU A 90 8.88 4.21 -18.95
N VAL A 91 8.26 3.61 -19.97
CA VAL A 91 7.36 4.29 -20.91
C VAL A 91 6.05 3.54 -20.94
N ASP A 92 4.95 4.23 -20.70
CA ASP A 92 3.63 3.63 -20.85
C ASP A 92 3.28 3.52 -22.35
N LEU A 93 3.13 2.29 -22.84
CA LEU A 93 2.69 1.96 -24.20
C LEU A 93 1.19 1.66 -24.27
N GLY A 94 0.49 1.71 -23.15
CA GLY A 94 -0.95 1.47 -23.06
C GLY A 94 -1.80 2.63 -23.58
N GLN A 95 -3.10 2.50 -23.40
CA GLN A 95 -4.09 3.54 -23.74
C GLN A 95 -4.68 4.20 -22.48
N THR A 96 -4.41 3.64 -21.32
CA THR A 96 -4.85 4.12 -20.01
C THR A 96 -3.62 4.37 -19.14
N THR A 97 -3.70 5.34 -18.26
CA THR A 97 -2.60 5.68 -17.34
C THR A 97 -2.23 4.48 -16.47
N TYR A 98 -0.95 4.07 -16.54
CA TYR A 98 -0.39 3.14 -15.57
C TYR A 98 -0.26 3.84 -14.21
N ARG A 99 -0.70 3.16 -13.16
CA ARG A 99 -0.53 3.64 -11.80
C ARG A 99 -0.16 2.50 -10.85
N ALA A 100 0.83 2.72 -10.01
CA ALA A 100 1.22 1.80 -8.95
C ALA A 100 1.55 2.57 -7.66
N ILE A 101 1.22 1.97 -6.52
CA ILE A 101 1.73 2.42 -5.22
C ILE A 101 3.04 1.68 -4.97
N VAL A 102 4.15 2.40 -4.86
CA VAL A 102 5.47 1.84 -4.56
C VAL A 102 5.83 2.15 -3.11
N VAL A 103 6.24 1.14 -2.37
CA VAL A 103 6.58 1.27 -0.94
C VAL A 103 8.00 0.76 -0.71
N GLU A 104 8.88 1.64 -0.27
CA GLU A 104 10.22 1.31 0.20
C GLU A 104 10.18 1.04 1.71
N LEU A 105 10.75 -0.09 2.13
CA LEU A 105 10.84 -0.53 3.53
C LEU A 105 12.18 -0.11 4.11
N LYS A 106 12.19 0.81 5.06
CA LYS A 106 13.41 1.25 5.73
C LYS A 106 13.92 0.19 6.69
N PRO A 107 15.24 0.05 6.86
CA PRO A 107 15.80 -0.88 7.81
C PRO A 107 15.34 -0.55 9.23
N ALA A 108 15.12 -1.59 10.04
CA ALA A 108 14.82 -1.40 11.45
C ALA A 108 15.97 -0.66 12.15
N PRO A 109 15.68 0.17 13.16
CA PRO A 109 16.71 0.78 13.98
C PRO A 109 17.55 -0.29 14.68
N PRO A 110 18.78 0.04 15.13
CA PRO A 110 19.59 -0.87 15.94
C PRO A 110 18.79 -1.40 17.15
N GLY A 111 18.66 -2.73 17.27
CA GLY A 111 17.79 -3.37 18.27
C GLY A 111 16.48 -3.91 17.71
N GLY A 112 16.17 -3.61 16.46
CA GLY A 112 14.92 -4.02 15.81
C GLY A 112 13.73 -3.20 16.27
N TYR A 113 12.58 -3.45 15.64
CA TYR A 113 11.31 -3.05 16.22
C TYR A 113 10.92 -4.08 17.28
N ASP A 114 10.56 -3.62 18.49
CA ASP A 114 10.16 -4.54 19.55
C ASP A 114 8.88 -5.30 19.14
N ARG A 115 9.07 -6.59 18.88
CA ARG A 115 8.01 -7.51 18.49
C ARG A 115 7.70 -8.54 19.54
N SER A 116 8.37 -8.46 20.69
CA SER A 116 8.21 -9.41 21.80
C SER A 116 6.76 -9.45 22.31
N GLU A 117 5.99 -8.44 21.94
CA GLU A 117 4.56 -8.36 22.14
C GLU A 117 3.81 -8.54 20.82
N ILE A 118 3.80 -9.76 20.25
CA ILE A 118 2.68 -10.12 19.37
C ILE A 118 1.45 -9.95 20.27
N ARG A 119 0.75 -8.91 20.01
CA ARG A 119 -0.33 -8.33 20.79
C ARG A 119 -1.47 -9.33 20.88
N THR A 120 -1.36 -10.27 21.82
CA THR A 120 -2.29 -11.39 21.99
C THR A 120 -3.47 -11.02 22.89
N GLY A 121 -3.43 -9.84 23.52
CA GLY A 121 -4.55 -9.32 24.28
C GLY A 121 -5.77 -9.16 23.38
N VAL A 122 -6.93 -9.67 23.83
CA VAL A 122 -8.22 -9.33 23.21
C VAL A 122 -8.69 -8.06 23.92
N PRO A 123 -8.75 -6.91 23.24
CA PRO A 123 -9.35 -5.73 23.84
C PRO A 123 -10.79 -6.08 24.24
N HIS A 124 -11.16 -5.80 25.48
CA HIS A 124 -12.51 -6.01 25.94
C HIS A 124 -13.45 -5.02 25.27
N GLY A 125 -14.36 -5.48 24.44
CA GLY A 125 -15.30 -4.61 23.75
C GLY A 125 -16.43 -5.38 23.08
N GLY A 126 -17.51 -5.58 23.81
CA GLY A 126 -18.77 -6.07 23.28
C GLY A 126 -18.87 -7.59 23.17
N LYS A 127 -20.05 -8.05 22.71
CA LYS A 127 -20.43 -9.47 22.59
C LYS A 127 -19.85 -10.08 21.30
N THR A 128 -19.71 -9.27 20.25
CA THR A 128 -19.22 -9.70 18.93
C THR A 128 -17.69 -9.72 18.92
N PRO A 129 -17.05 -10.89 18.79
CA PRO A 129 -15.60 -10.96 18.67
C PRO A 129 -15.11 -10.32 17.36
N PRO A 130 -13.95 -9.64 17.37
CA PRO A 130 -13.38 -9.09 16.14
C PRO A 130 -12.78 -10.19 15.24
N SER A 131 -12.87 -9.98 13.93
CA SER A 131 -12.14 -10.76 12.92
C SER A 131 -10.66 -10.41 12.94
N GLU A 132 -9.80 -11.37 12.58
CA GLU A 132 -8.38 -11.13 12.31
C GLU A 132 -8.12 -10.63 10.86
N SER A 133 -9.12 -10.69 9.98
CA SER A 133 -9.03 -10.15 8.62
C SER A 133 -9.30 -8.66 8.64
N VAL A 134 -8.29 -7.86 8.30
CA VAL A 134 -8.33 -6.39 8.33
C VAL A 134 -8.68 -5.77 6.97
N GLY A 135 -8.93 -6.58 5.96
CA GLY A 135 -9.38 -6.20 4.62
C GLY A 135 -10.36 -7.22 4.05
N THR A 136 -10.85 -6.98 2.84
CA THR A 136 -11.77 -7.90 2.15
C THR A 136 -11.03 -9.03 1.43
N HIS A 137 -9.77 -8.79 1.04
CA HIS A 137 -8.94 -9.77 0.33
C HIS A 137 -7.47 -9.61 0.73
N LEU A 138 -6.80 -10.73 1.07
CA LEU A 138 -5.34 -10.77 1.27
C LEU A 138 -4.67 -10.93 -0.09
N MET A 139 -4.02 -9.89 -0.58
CA MET A 139 -3.35 -9.86 -1.89
C MET A 139 -1.98 -10.53 -1.84
N PHE A 140 -1.22 -10.28 -0.76
CA PHE A 140 0.16 -10.75 -0.63
C PHE A 140 0.56 -10.89 0.84
N SER A 141 1.41 -11.88 1.13
CA SER A 141 2.01 -12.04 2.46
C SER A 141 3.38 -12.70 2.36
N ASN A 142 4.35 -12.15 3.08
CA ASN A 142 5.67 -12.74 3.30
C ASN A 142 6.17 -12.38 4.71
N ASP A 143 7.47 -12.59 5.00
CA ASP A 143 8.06 -12.25 6.30
C ASP A 143 8.19 -10.75 6.57
N TRP A 144 7.96 -9.89 5.58
CA TRP A 144 8.12 -8.43 5.68
C TRP A 144 6.78 -7.72 5.84
N VAL A 145 5.77 -8.12 5.07
CA VAL A 145 4.51 -7.41 4.97
C VAL A 145 3.34 -8.36 4.74
N ARG A 146 2.13 -7.93 5.13
CA ARG A 146 0.86 -8.39 4.57
C ARG A 146 0.19 -7.21 3.88
N ILE A 147 -0.31 -7.46 2.68
CA ILE A 147 -0.99 -6.45 1.86
C ILE A 147 -2.43 -6.92 1.66
N TRP A 148 -3.35 -6.11 2.13
CA TRP A 148 -4.77 -6.34 2.02
C TRP A 148 -5.39 -5.33 1.07
N ASP A 149 -6.36 -5.78 0.27
CA ASP A 149 -7.30 -4.92 -0.43
C ASP A 149 -8.59 -4.83 0.40
N LEU A 150 -9.04 -3.63 0.67
CA LEU A 150 -10.34 -3.36 1.25
C LEU A 150 -11.19 -2.68 0.19
N ARG A 151 -12.23 -3.39 -0.28
CA ARG A 151 -13.19 -2.90 -1.28
C ARG A 151 -14.59 -3.02 -0.71
N LEU A 152 -15.33 -1.92 -0.73
CA LEU A 152 -16.73 -1.89 -0.31
C LEU A 152 -17.55 -1.14 -1.36
N ALA A 153 -18.45 -1.82 -2.06
CA ALA A 153 -19.49 -1.18 -2.85
C ALA A 153 -20.45 -0.40 -1.92
N PRO A 154 -21.24 0.53 -2.45
CA PRO A 154 -22.28 1.19 -1.66
C PRO A 154 -23.19 0.17 -0.94
N GLY A 155 -23.30 0.31 0.38
CA GLY A 155 -24.05 -0.59 1.26
C GLY A 155 -23.26 -1.82 1.75
N GLU A 156 -22.12 -2.16 1.16
CA GLU A 156 -21.32 -3.29 1.63
C GLU A 156 -20.60 -2.98 2.95
N GLN A 157 -20.21 -4.07 3.64
CA GLN A 157 -19.67 -4.01 4.99
C GLN A 157 -18.42 -4.86 5.14
N LEU A 158 -17.49 -4.37 5.96
CA LEU A 158 -16.45 -5.17 6.59
C LEU A 158 -16.80 -5.36 8.06
N ALA A 159 -16.72 -6.60 8.56
CA ALA A 159 -17.01 -6.92 9.95
C ALA A 159 -16.05 -6.20 10.91
N LYS A 160 -16.47 -6.07 12.18
CA LYS A 160 -15.58 -5.67 13.27
C LYS A 160 -14.30 -6.50 13.23
N HIS A 161 -13.14 -5.85 13.29
CA HIS A 161 -11.85 -6.53 13.18
C HIS A 161 -10.80 -5.90 14.09
N ILE A 162 -9.68 -6.60 14.26
CA ILE A 162 -8.59 -6.16 15.13
C ILE A 162 -7.29 -6.04 14.34
N HIS A 163 -6.67 -4.88 14.45
CA HIS A 163 -5.28 -4.65 14.03
C HIS A 163 -4.35 -5.02 15.19
N ARG A 164 -3.36 -5.87 14.90
CA ARG A 164 -2.37 -6.29 15.89
C ARG A 164 -0.98 -5.75 15.62
N ILE A 165 -0.77 -5.19 14.45
CA ILE A 165 0.54 -4.78 13.93
C ILE A 165 0.41 -3.37 13.37
N ASP A 166 1.46 -2.55 13.55
CA ASP A 166 1.53 -1.24 12.93
C ASP A 166 1.32 -1.36 11.44
N ASN A 167 0.50 -0.50 10.93
CA ASN A 167 0.07 -0.54 9.55
C ASN A 167 -0.15 0.87 8.99
N PHE A 168 -0.32 0.94 7.72
CA PHE A 168 -0.83 2.13 7.05
C PHE A 168 -1.78 1.71 5.94
N PHE A 169 -2.63 2.62 5.54
CA PHE A 169 -3.47 2.41 4.36
C PHE A 169 -3.33 3.55 3.37
N VAL A 170 -3.36 3.19 2.09
CA VAL A 170 -3.35 4.10 0.96
C VAL A 170 -4.75 4.14 0.37
N MET A 171 -5.39 5.30 0.44
CA MET A 171 -6.75 5.46 -0.06
C MET A 171 -6.73 5.59 -1.59
N ILE A 172 -7.25 4.59 -2.29
CA ILE A 172 -7.35 4.58 -3.75
C ILE A 172 -8.66 5.25 -4.21
N SER A 173 -9.74 4.97 -3.50
CA SER A 173 -11.04 5.62 -3.69
C SER A 173 -11.68 5.83 -2.33
N GLY A 174 -11.72 7.07 -1.89
CA GLY A 174 -12.35 7.48 -0.63
C GLY A 174 -13.87 7.29 -0.66
N GLY A 175 -14.54 7.94 0.24
CA GLY A 175 -16.00 7.89 0.36
C GLY A 175 -16.45 8.05 1.80
N LEU A 176 -17.73 7.97 2.03
CA LEU A 176 -18.33 8.10 3.35
C LEU A 176 -18.51 6.71 3.98
N ILE A 177 -17.77 6.45 5.06
CA ILE A 177 -17.77 5.16 5.75
C ILE A 177 -18.33 5.35 7.16
N ARG A 178 -19.29 4.51 7.54
CA ARG A 178 -19.80 4.39 8.89
C ARG A 178 -19.06 3.30 9.65
N PHE A 179 -18.52 3.66 10.80
CA PHE A 179 -18.00 2.74 11.80
C PHE A 179 -19.08 2.56 12.86
N ALA A 180 -19.71 1.40 12.93
CA ALA A 180 -20.78 1.11 13.87
C ALA A 180 -20.42 -0.03 14.80
N ASN A 181 -20.73 0.12 16.09
CA ASN A 181 -20.62 -0.95 17.05
C ASN A 181 -21.65 -2.07 16.69
N PRO A 182 -21.20 -3.30 16.41
CA PRO A 182 -22.13 -4.37 16.03
C PRO A 182 -23.05 -4.82 17.17
N ASP A 183 -22.75 -4.41 18.41
CA ASP A 183 -23.54 -4.75 19.59
C ASP A 183 -24.50 -3.62 20.00
N ASP A 184 -24.35 -2.42 19.40
CA ASP A 184 -25.19 -1.24 19.65
C ASP A 184 -25.22 -0.34 18.41
N ASP A 185 -26.26 -0.47 17.63
CA ASP A 185 -26.42 0.30 16.37
C ASP A 185 -26.55 1.81 16.57
N SER A 186 -26.77 2.30 17.81
CA SER A 186 -26.77 3.72 18.12
C SER A 186 -25.36 4.29 18.33
N ASP A 187 -24.37 3.43 18.58
CA ASP A 187 -22.95 3.77 18.74
C ASP A 187 -22.25 3.68 17.38
N TYR A 188 -22.21 4.80 16.68
CA TYR A 188 -21.53 4.90 15.38
C TYR A 188 -20.87 6.26 15.18
N ARG A 189 -19.95 6.29 14.23
CA ARG A 189 -19.38 7.52 13.67
C ARG A 189 -19.24 7.38 12.16
N ASP A 190 -19.46 8.50 11.44
CA ASP A 190 -19.27 8.60 10.01
C ASP A 190 -17.96 9.34 9.71
N VAL A 191 -17.18 8.81 8.78
CA VAL A 191 -15.89 9.36 8.38
C VAL A 191 -15.86 9.52 6.87
N GLN A 192 -15.56 10.74 6.41
CA GLN A 192 -15.30 11.01 5.01
C GLN A 192 -13.83 10.76 4.71
N PHE A 193 -13.55 9.77 3.86
CA PHE A 193 -12.21 9.53 3.33
C PHE A 193 -12.01 10.25 2.00
N VAL A 194 -10.78 10.72 1.79
CA VAL A 194 -10.34 11.43 0.58
C VAL A 194 -9.42 10.52 -0.22
N ASP A 195 -9.53 10.57 -1.56
CA ASP A 195 -8.67 9.82 -2.47
C ASP A 195 -7.19 10.23 -2.27
N ASP A 196 -6.27 9.33 -2.53
CA ASP A 196 -4.83 9.55 -2.58
C ASP A 196 -4.17 9.98 -1.24
N VAL A 197 -4.84 9.71 -0.13
CA VAL A 197 -4.29 9.97 1.22
C VAL A 197 -3.70 8.71 1.80
N VAL A 198 -2.50 8.83 2.37
CA VAL A 198 -1.86 7.78 3.17
C VAL A 198 -2.06 8.07 4.65
N THR A 199 -2.57 7.10 5.40
CA THR A 199 -2.75 7.22 6.85
C THR A 199 -1.95 6.15 7.57
N TRP A 200 -1.05 6.59 8.44
CA TRP A 200 -0.29 5.72 9.33
C TRP A 200 -1.08 5.40 10.61
N VAL A 201 -1.02 4.14 11.05
CA VAL A 201 -1.70 3.65 12.25
C VAL A 201 -0.70 2.97 13.18
N ASN A 202 -0.41 3.61 14.31
CA ASN A 202 0.28 2.95 15.42
C ASN A 202 -0.73 2.09 16.16
N VAL A 203 -0.41 0.82 16.32
CA VAL A 203 -1.27 -0.13 16.99
C VAL A 203 -0.76 -0.32 18.43
N PRO A 204 -1.58 -0.07 19.47
CA PRO A 204 -1.16 -0.25 20.86
C PRO A 204 -0.95 -1.74 21.21
N PRO A 205 -0.24 -2.06 22.32
CA PRO A 205 0.09 -3.44 22.70
C PRO A 205 -1.12 -4.38 22.83
N GLU A 206 -2.27 -3.87 23.22
CA GLU A 206 -3.53 -4.63 23.29
C GLU A 206 -4.19 -4.87 21.93
N GLY A 207 -3.69 -4.23 20.88
CA GLY A 207 -4.31 -4.20 19.55
C GLY A 207 -5.30 -3.04 19.42
N LYS A 208 -5.70 -2.74 18.18
CA LYS A 208 -6.68 -1.70 17.85
C LYS A 208 -7.88 -2.34 17.18
N ILE A 209 -9.05 -2.20 17.79
CA ILE A 209 -10.31 -2.66 17.20
C ILE A 209 -10.90 -1.55 16.34
N ASP A 210 -11.23 -1.90 15.10
CA ASP A 210 -12.13 -1.12 14.28
C ASP A 210 -13.51 -1.80 14.26
N ASN A 211 -14.53 -1.01 14.51
CA ASN A 211 -15.92 -1.46 14.48
C ASN A 211 -16.33 -1.85 13.04
N ARG A 212 -17.53 -2.41 12.89
CA ARG A 212 -18.06 -2.75 11.56
C ARG A 212 -18.05 -1.51 10.67
N LEU A 213 -17.40 -1.62 9.52
CA LEU A 213 -17.37 -0.58 8.48
C LEU A 213 -18.53 -0.81 7.51
N THR A 214 -19.25 0.24 7.16
CA THR A 214 -20.27 0.22 6.11
C THR A 214 -20.01 1.38 5.15
N ASN A 215 -19.92 1.10 3.87
CA ASN A 215 -19.90 2.15 2.87
C ASN A 215 -21.31 2.74 2.72
N ILE A 216 -21.54 3.92 3.32
CA ILE A 216 -22.80 4.65 3.24
C ILE A 216 -22.78 5.75 2.16
N GLY A 217 -21.69 5.81 1.38
CA GLY A 217 -21.56 6.69 0.23
C GLY A 217 -22.20 6.11 -1.03
N THR A 218 -21.97 6.79 -2.16
CA THR A 218 -22.54 6.44 -3.47
C THR A 218 -21.52 5.87 -4.46
N LYS A 219 -20.23 5.90 -4.13
CA LYS A 219 -19.14 5.33 -4.93
C LYS A 219 -18.47 4.17 -4.19
N HIS A 220 -17.77 3.33 -4.92
CA HIS A 220 -16.91 2.30 -4.32
C HIS A 220 -15.85 2.94 -3.43
N HIS A 221 -15.70 2.39 -2.24
CA HIS A 221 -14.57 2.69 -1.35
C HIS A 221 -13.49 1.63 -1.54
N ARG A 222 -12.25 2.07 -1.66
CA ARG A 222 -11.10 1.17 -1.79
C ARG A 222 -9.86 1.73 -1.13
N ASN A 223 -9.17 0.90 -0.38
CA ASN A 223 -7.82 1.18 0.07
C ASN A 223 -6.95 -0.08 0.07
N PHE A 224 -5.63 0.09 -0.06
CA PHE A 224 -4.66 -0.93 0.28
C PHE A 224 -4.23 -0.72 1.73
N LEU A 225 -4.34 -1.76 2.55
CA LEU A 225 -3.87 -1.77 3.93
C LEU A 225 -2.63 -2.66 4.01
N ILE A 226 -1.55 -2.11 4.56
CA ILE A 226 -0.25 -2.74 4.63
C ILE A 226 0.14 -2.89 6.11
N GLU A 227 0.26 -4.13 6.57
CA GLU A 227 0.80 -4.49 7.88
C GLU A 227 2.30 -4.74 7.76
N LEU A 228 3.10 -4.13 8.63
CA LEU A 228 4.56 -4.23 8.61
C LEU A 228 5.01 -5.31 9.59
N LEU A 229 5.51 -6.44 9.04
CA LEU A 229 5.95 -7.61 9.81
C LEU A 229 7.41 -7.55 10.27
N ARG A 230 8.20 -6.62 9.78
CA ARG A 230 9.61 -6.36 10.19
C ARG A 230 9.85 -4.90 10.47
#